data_6d7a776cf3a38b2740386ff80c4d4e06
#
_entry.id   6d7a776cf3a38b2740386ff80c4d4e06
#
_cell.length_a   1.000
_cell.length_b   1.000
_cell.length_c   1.000
_cell.angle_alpha   90.00
_cell.angle_beta   90.00
_cell.angle_gamma   90.00
#
_symmetry.space_group_name_H-M   'P 1'
#
loop_
_entity.id
_entity.type
_entity.pdbx_description
1 polymer ?
#
loop_
_entity_poly.entity_id
_entity_poly.type
_entity_poly.pdbx_seq_one_letter_code
_entity_poly.pdbx_strand_id
1 'polypeptide(L)'
;MIENQDHDAEPFGPVIYSYTRAQAVADGVQVEVTTTAREAGISFPVFLTRTVFDSFVTVPPGVSCQDEAGRLWDIVWMLRFAIMRARPGVQRIPVALYVRNDNRRATLIKLVATCGPLDIDDPQPAITVMMPDED
;
A
#
# COMPACT_ATOMS: atom_id res chain seq x y z
N MET A 1 -28.30 20.88 -12.36
CA MET A 1 -27.95 20.80 -12.00
C MET A 1 -27.90 20.50 -12.45
N ILE A 2 -27.76 20.34 -11.64
CA ILE A 2 -27.58 20.20 -11.42
C ILE A 2 -27.67 19.84 -11.74
N GLU A 3 -27.16 19.64 -11.15
CA GLU A 3 -27.09 19.49 -10.92
C GLU A 3 -27.08 19.08 -11.06
N ASN A 4 -27.34 19.41 -11.08
CA ASN A 4 -27.17 19.11 -10.89
C ASN A 4 -27.32 18.71 -11.07
N GLN A 5 -27.05 18.70 -10.60
CA GLN A 5 -27.00 18.53 -10.32
C GLN A 5 -27.06 18.11 -10.31
N ASP A 6 -27.24 18.33 -10.13
CA ASP A 6 -27.10 18.10 -9.81
C ASP A 6 -27.40 17.63 -9.93
N HIS A 7 -27.17 17.54 -9.54
CA HIS A 7 -27.18 17.29 -9.32
C HIS A 7 -27.48 16.95 -9.27
N ASP A 8 -27.38 16.94 -8.69
CA ASP A 8 -27.27 16.70 -8.39
C ASP A 8 -27.62 16.25 -8.17
N ALA A 9 -28.11 16.46 -7.65
CA ALA A 9 -27.86 16.19 -7.27
C ALA A 9 -28.20 15.77 -7.06
N GLU A 10 -28.47 15.58 -6.66
CA GLU A 10 -28.32 15.21 -6.18
C GLU A 10 -28.62 14.58 -6.08
N PRO A 11 -29.35 14.78 -6.00
CA PRO A 11 -29.12 14.24 -5.60
C PRO A 11 -29.08 13.40 -5.60
N PHE A 12 -28.75 13.37 -5.52
CA PHE A 12 -28.05 12.72 -5.32
C PHE A 12 -27.82 12.33 -4.99
N GLY A 13 -28.82 12.51 -5.93
CA GLY A 13 -28.35 11.76 -4.99
C GLY A 13 -27.11 12.35 -4.37
N PRO A 14 -26.92 12.09 -3.29
CA PRO A 14 -25.83 12.81 -2.65
C PRO A 14 -24.55 12.67 -3.45
N VAL A 15 -23.84 13.76 -3.57
CA VAL A 15 -22.50 13.68 -4.11
C VAL A 15 -21.66 12.89 -3.13
N ILE A 16 -21.17 11.76 -3.60
CA ILE A 16 -20.26 10.96 -2.82
C ILE A 16 -18.85 11.31 -3.27
N TYR A 17 -18.10 11.87 -2.36
CA TYR A 17 -16.70 12.14 -2.65
C TYR A 17 -15.92 10.87 -2.45
N SER A 18 -15.43 10.33 -3.54
CA SER A 18 -14.53 9.18 -3.51
C SER A 18 -13.11 9.69 -3.62
N TYR A 19 -12.34 9.45 -2.59
CA TYR A 19 -10.93 9.79 -2.60
C TYR A 19 -10.22 8.76 -3.49
N THR A 20 -9.78 9.19 -4.67
CA THR A 20 -9.19 8.27 -5.64
C THR A 20 -7.77 7.88 -5.21
N ARG A 21 -7.31 6.76 -5.72
CA ARG A 21 -5.91 6.38 -5.52
C ARG A 21 -4.97 7.43 -6.12
N ALA A 22 -5.31 7.95 -7.29
CA ALA A 22 -4.49 9.00 -7.91
C ALA A 22 -4.35 10.20 -6.99
N GLN A 23 -5.43 10.60 -6.31
CA GLN A 23 -5.38 11.69 -5.34
C GLN A 23 -4.54 11.31 -4.11
N ALA A 24 -4.70 10.08 -3.62
CA ALA A 24 -3.93 9.60 -2.48
C ALA A 24 -2.43 9.61 -2.76
N VAL A 25 -2.03 9.20 -3.96
CA VAL A 25 -0.62 9.23 -4.36
C VAL A 25 -0.14 10.68 -4.51
N ALA A 26 -0.94 11.54 -5.15
CA ALA A 26 -0.58 12.95 -5.33
C ALA A 26 -0.44 13.66 -3.99
N ASP A 27 -1.28 13.31 -3.02
CA ASP A 27 -1.27 13.92 -1.68
C ASP A 27 -0.20 13.28 -0.76
N GLY A 28 0.48 12.24 -1.21
CA GLY A 28 1.49 11.55 -0.41
C GLY A 28 0.93 10.61 0.65
N VAL A 29 -0.36 10.35 0.62
CA VAL A 29 -1.01 9.40 1.54
C VAL A 29 -0.69 7.97 1.18
N GLN A 30 -0.44 7.71 -0.10
CA GLN A 30 0.07 6.43 -0.59
C GLN A 30 1.31 6.67 -1.43
N VAL A 31 2.20 5.69 -1.43
CA VAL A 31 3.44 5.73 -2.21
C VAL A 31 3.43 4.55 -3.17
N GLU A 32 3.55 4.84 -4.45
CA GLU A 32 3.63 3.77 -5.45
C GLU A 32 5.03 3.16 -5.45
N VAL A 33 5.10 1.84 -5.36
CA VAL A 33 6.36 1.09 -5.35
C VAL A 33 6.36 -0.01 -6.42
N THR A 34 5.59 0.18 -7.46
CA THR A 34 5.37 -0.79 -8.53
C THR A 34 6.67 -1.24 -9.18
N THR A 35 7.60 -0.31 -9.42
CA THR A 35 8.87 -0.65 -10.07
C THR A 35 9.66 -1.67 -9.25
N THR A 36 9.83 -1.43 -7.95
CA THR A 36 10.54 -2.36 -7.07
C THR A 36 9.79 -3.67 -6.94
N ALA A 37 8.47 -3.61 -6.84
CA ALA A 37 7.64 -4.82 -6.77
C ALA A 37 7.78 -5.67 -8.03
N ARG A 38 7.84 -5.03 -9.20
CA ARG A 38 8.03 -5.74 -10.45
C ARG A 38 9.39 -6.43 -10.49
N GLU A 39 10.43 -5.78 -10.00
CA GLU A 39 11.76 -6.39 -9.90
C GLU A 39 11.74 -7.61 -8.99
N ALA A 40 10.90 -7.61 -7.98
CA ALA A 40 10.74 -8.76 -7.08
C ALA A 40 9.83 -9.86 -7.65
N GLY A 41 9.24 -9.64 -8.82
CA GLY A 41 8.39 -10.63 -9.49
C GLY A 41 6.89 -10.45 -9.27
N ILE A 42 6.46 -9.30 -8.77
CA ILE A 42 5.04 -8.98 -8.62
C ILE A 42 4.59 -8.19 -9.84
N SER A 43 3.65 -8.74 -10.60
CA SER A 43 3.21 -8.12 -11.85
C SER A 43 2.09 -7.10 -11.68
N PHE A 44 1.53 -6.97 -10.48
CA PHE A 44 0.48 -5.99 -10.20
C PHE A 44 1.08 -4.69 -9.70
N PRO A 45 0.42 -3.54 -9.94
CA PRO A 45 0.80 -2.31 -9.26
C PRO A 45 0.75 -2.48 -7.74
N VAL A 46 1.72 -1.92 -7.05
CA VAL A 46 1.83 -2.04 -5.59
C VAL A 46 1.99 -0.66 -4.98
N PHE A 47 1.24 -0.42 -3.91
CA PHE A 47 1.25 0.84 -3.18
C PHE A 47 1.43 0.55 -1.69
N LEU A 48 2.18 1.40 -1.01
CA LEU A 48 2.28 1.38 0.44
C LEU A 48 1.51 2.58 0.99
N THR A 49 0.86 2.42 2.13
CA THR A 49 0.35 3.60 2.83
C THR A 49 1.52 4.44 3.31
N ARG A 50 1.27 5.74 3.51
CA ARG A 50 2.31 6.62 4.05
C ARG A 50 2.81 6.13 5.40
N THR A 51 1.92 5.59 6.23
CA THR A 51 2.29 5.05 7.53
C THR A 51 3.30 3.91 7.40
N VAL A 52 3.05 2.98 6.47
CA VAL A 52 3.98 1.86 6.24
C VAL A 52 5.31 2.38 5.74
N PHE A 53 5.29 3.30 4.79
CA PHE A 53 6.53 3.84 4.22
C PHE A 53 7.36 4.54 5.30
N ASP A 54 6.74 5.43 6.06
CA ASP A 54 7.46 6.22 7.07
C ASP A 54 7.95 5.36 8.23
N SER A 55 7.21 4.29 8.56
CA SER A 55 7.56 3.43 9.70
C SER A 55 8.63 2.39 9.34
N PHE A 56 8.64 1.91 8.09
CA PHE A 56 9.42 0.72 7.77
C PHE A 56 10.29 0.83 6.52
N VAL A 57 10.13 1.85 5.68
CA VAL A 57 11.01 2.11 4.54
C VAL A 57 11.99 3.23 4.87
N THR A 58 11.49 4.33 5.40
CA THR A 58 12.34 5.44 5.83
C THR A 58 13.30 4.95 6.91
N VAL A 59 14.59 5.22 6.73
CA VAL A 59 15.58 4.84 7.74
C VAL A 59 15.49 5.82 8.91
N PRO A 60 15.26 5.34 10.13
CA PRO A 60 15.18 6.23 11.29
C PRO A 60 16.53 6.95 11.52
N PRO A 61 16.50 8.16 12.06
CA PRO A 61 17.74 8.88 12.38
C PRO A 61 18.65 8.06 13.29
N GLY A 62 19.93 8.04 12.97
CA GLY A 62 20.94 7.35 13.78
C GLY A 62 21.07 5.86 13.54
N VAL A 63 20.20 5.26 12.74
CA VAL A 63 20.30 3.83 12.40
C VAL A 63 21.33 3.65 11.31
N SER A 64 22.29 2.76 11.54
CA SER A 64 23.40 2.50 10.61
C SER A 64 23.15 1.24 9.79
N CYS A 65 23.88 1.14 8.67
CA CYS A 65 23.92 -0.06 7.82
C CYS A 65 22.57 -0.42 7.21
N GLN A 66 21.74 0.58 6.92
CA GLN A 66 20.47 0.39 6.22
C GLN A 66 20.25 1.53 5.24
N ASP A 67 19.50 1.26 4.19
CA ASP A 67 19.02 2.27 3.26
C ASP A 67 17.57 1.98 2.86
N GLU A 68 16.92 2.99 2.27
CA GLU A 68 15.52 2.87 1.89
C GLU A 68 15.31 1.78 0.85
N ALA A 69 16.20 1.67 -0.12
CA ALA A 69 16.07 0.68 -1.18
C ALA A 69 16.07 -0.75 -0.62
N GLY A 70 16.97 -1.05 0.31
CA GLY A 70 17.02 -2.36 0.93
C GLY A 70 15.81 -2.65 1.81
N ARG A 71 15.36 -1.64 2.55
CA ARG A 71 14.17 -1.80 3.41
C ARG A 71 12.91 -2.01 2.56
N LEU A 72 12.77 -1.27 1.47
CA LEU A 72 11.65 -1.46 0.54
C LEU A 72 11.71 -2.84 -0.11
N TRP A 73 12.91 -3.27 -0.51
CA TRP A 73 13.09 -4.59 -1.09
C TRP A 73 12.59 -5.69 -0.15
N ASP A 74 12.93 -5.58 1.13
CA ASP A 74 12.49 -6.57 2.11
C ASP A 74 10.96 -6.66 2.17
N ILE A 75 10.29 -5.51 2.13
CA ILE A 75 8.82 -5.48 2.17
C ILE A 75 8.24 -6.17 0.93
N VAL A 76 8.69 -5.78 -0.28
CA VAL A 76 8.11 -6.34 -1.49
C VAL A 76 8.47 -7.81 -1.67
N TRP A 77 9.63 -8.22 -1.19
CA TRP A 77 10.03 -9.63 -1.24
C TRP A 77 9.15 -10.48 -0.34
N MET A 78 8.90 -10.03 0.88
CA MET A 78 8.02 -10.75 1.80
C MET A 78 6.56 -10.69 1.35
N LEU A 79 6.16 -9.59 0.71
CA LEU A 79 4.86 -9.51 0.08
C LEU A 79 4.69 -10.57 -1.01
N ARG A 80 5.68 -10.69 -1.89
CA ARG A 80 5.67 -11.72 -2.93
C ARG A 80 5.53 -13.12 -2.31
N PHE A 81 6.29 -13.38 -1.27
CA PHE A 81 6.25 -14.66 -0.58
C PHE A 81 4.85 -14.92 0.01
N ALA A 82 4.26 -13.92 0.64
CA ALA A 82 2.92 -14.03 1.21
C ALA A 82 1.85 -14.27 0.13
N ILE A 83 1.97 -13.59 -1.02
CA ILE A 83 1.05 -13.77 -2.14
C ILE A 83 1.13 -15.21 -2.65
N MET A 84 2.33 -15.75 -2.81
CA MET A 84 2.51 -17.10 -3.33
C MET A 84 1.94 -18.17 -2.40
N ARG A 85 1.82 -17.88 -1.11
CA ARG A 85 1.28 -18.80 -0.12
C ARG A 85 -0.20 -18.58 0.15
N ALA A 86 -0.78 -17.51 -0.37
CA ALA A 86 -2.18 -17.19 -0.13
C ALA A 86 -3.10 -18.13 -0.90
N ARG A 87 -4.27 -18.37 -0.34
CA ARG A 87 -5.30 -19.16 -1.01
C ARG A 87 -5.89 -18.33 -2.17
N PRO A 88 -6.29 -18.98 -3.25
CA PRO A 88 -6.98 -18.28 -4.33
C PRO A 88 -8.23 -17.53 -3.80
N GLY A 89 -8.42 -16.32 -4.28
CA GLY A 89 -9.60 -15.52 -3.94
C GLY A 89 -9.50 -14.74 -2.63
N VAL A 90 -8.41 -14.90 -1.88
CA VAL A 90 -8.20 -14.12 -0.66
C VAL A 90 -7.87 -12.68 -1.02
N GLN A 91 -8.59 -11.72 -0.44
CA GLN A 91 -8.40 -10.30 -0.72
C GLN A 91 -7.57 -9.58 0.34
N ARG A 92 -7.34 -10.20 1.48
CA ARG A 92 -6.59 -9.61 2.59
C ARG A 92 -5.55 -10.62 3.05
N ILE A 93 -4.28 -10.27 2.87
CA ILE A 93 -3.16 -11.20 3.05
C ILE A 93 -2.24 -10.66 4.13
N PRO A 94 -2.00 -11.42 5.21
CA PRO A 94 -1.03 -10.99 6.21
C PRO A 94 0.39 -11.10 5.68
N VAL A 95 1.20 -10.10 5.96
CA VAL A 95 2.62 -10.06 5.60
C VAL A 95 3.42 -9.81 6.88
N ALA A 96 4.33 -10.71 7.18
CA ALA A 96 5.18 -10.57 8.36
C ALA A 96 6.63 -10.51 7.93
N LEU A 97 7.39 -9.61 8.54
CA LEU A 97 8.81 -9.50 8.27
C LEU A 97 9.53 -8.88 9.46
N TYR A 98 10.85 -9.02 9.49
CA TYR A 98 11.66 -8.39 10.51
C TYR A 98 12.17 -7.06 10.01
N VAL A 99 12.04 -6.02 10.82
CA VAL A 99 12.51 -4.67 10.51
C VAL A 99 13.34 -4.16 11.69
N ARG A 100 14.48 -3.54 11.39
CA ARG A 100 15.33 -2.96 12.39
C ARG A 100 15.20 -1.44 12.36
N ASN A 101 14.56 -0.89 13.39
CA ASN A 101 14.35 0.55 13.52
C ASN A 101 15.28 1.19 14.55
N ASP A 102 16.23 0.45 15.08
CA ASP A 102 17.28 0.96 15.94
C ASP A 102 18.58 0.20 15.65
N ASN A 103 19.62 0.46 16.43
CA ASN A 103 20.91 -0.22 16.24
C ASN A 103 21.03 -1.50 17.07
N ARG A 104 19.91 -2.08 17.46
CA ARG A 104 19.89 -3.32 18.22
C ARG A 104 19.55 -4.47 17.28
N ARG A 105 18.42 -5.08 17.47
CA ARG A 105 18.02 -6.22 16.64
C ARG A 105 16.74 -5.91 15.90
N ALA A 106 16.50 -6.64 14.83
CA ALA A 106 15.26 -6.56 14.09
C ALA A 106 14.09 -7.07 14.93
N THR A 107 12.94 -6.43 14.75
CA THR A 107 11.69 -6.79 15.42
C THR A 107 10.71 -7.30 14.38
N LEU A 108 9.98 -8.34 14.71
CA LEU A 108 8.93 -8.85 13.84
C LEU A 108 7.78 -7.85 13.79
N ILE A 109 7.42 -7.42 12.58
CA ILE A 109 6.27 -6.56 12.36
C ILE A 109 5.28 -7.26 11.45
N LYS A 110 4.02 -6.83 11.53
CA LYS A 110 2.95 -7.40 10.71
C LYS A 110 2.27 -6.30 9.92
N LEU A 111 2.11 -6.58 8.63
CA LEU A 111 1.41 -5.71 7.69
C LEU A 111 0.29 -6.51 7.06
N VAL A 112 -0.58 -5.81 6.35
CA VAL A 112 -1.66 -6.44 5.60
C VAL A 112 -1.61 -5.92 4.16
N ALA A 113 -1.69 -6.84 3.22
CA ALA A 113 -1.84 -6.51 1.81
C ALA A 113 -3.28 -6.74 1.41
N THR A 114 -3.89 -5.75 0.76
CA THR A 114 -5.24 -5.90 0.23
C THR A 114 -5.18 -5.87 -1.28
N CYS A 115 -6.01 -6.69 -1.92
CA CYS A 115 -6.11 -6.76 -3.37
C CYS A 115 -7.44 -6.16 -3.79
N GLY A 116 -7.40 -5.21 -4.70
CA GLY A 116 -8.60 -4.52 -5.17
C GLY A 116 -8.34 -3.79 -6.47
N PRO A 117 -9.29 -2.99 -6.95
CA PRO A 117 -9.10 -2.24 -8.18
C PRO A 117 -8.02 -1.17 -8.03
N LEU A 118 -7.36 -0.88 -9.13
CA LEU A 118 -6.33 0.15 -9.17
C LEU A 118 -6.88 1.51 -8.76
N ASP A 119 -8.05 1.85 -9.29
CA ASP A 119 -8.74 3.09 -8.91
C ASP A 119 -10.25 2.90 -9.11
N ILE A 120 -11.03 3.91 -8.74
CA ILE A 120 -12.49 3.84 -8.80
C ILE A 120 -13.01 3.63 -10.23
N ASP A 121 -12.27 4.09 -11.23
CA ASP A 121 -12.64 3.95 -12.64
C ASP A 121 -11.71 2.98 -13.39
N ASP A 122 -10.88 2.24 -12.67
CA ASP A 122 -9.93 1.31 -13.27
C ASP A 122 -9.97 -0.02 -12.50
N PRO A 123 -10.59 -1.04 -13.08
CA PRO A 123 -10.75 -2.33 -12.39
C PRO A 123 -9.48 -3.19 -12.39
N GLN A 124 -8.40 -2.74 -13.01
CA GLN A 124 -7.13 -3.48 -13.00
C GLN A 124 -6.76 -3.83 -11.56
N PRO A 125 -6.35 -5.06 -11.28
CA PRO A 125 -5.96 -5.43 -9.92
C PRO A 125 -4.73 -4.65 -9.46
N ALA A 126 -4.75 -4.24 -8.20
CA ALA A 126 -3.63 -3.58 -7.55
C ALA A 126 -3.56 -4.03 -6.09
N ILE A 127 -2.39 -3.89 -5.50
CA ILE A 127 -2.13 -4.32 -4.14
C ILE A 127 -1.80 -3.09 -3.31
N THR A 128 -2.41 -2.98 -2.14
CA THR A 128 -2.09 -1.94 -1.17
C THR A 128 -1.60 -2.60 0.11
N VAL A 129 -0.40 -2.23 0.56
CA VAL A 129 0.16 -2.70 1.81
C VAL A 129 -0.08 -1.65 2.88
N MET A 130 -0.65 -2.05 3.98
CA MET A 130 -1.08 -1.15 5.05
C MET A 130 -0.79 -1.75 6.41
N MET A 131 -0.90 -0.94 7.45
CA MET A 131 -0.88 -1.43 8.81
C MET A 131 -2.17 -2.22 9.08
N PRO A 132 -2.14 -3.20 9.99
CA PRO A 132 -3.33 -4.03 10.24
C PRO A 132 -4.56 -3.25 10.69
N ASP A 133 -4.37 -2.07 11.30
CA ASP A 133 -5.44 -1.23 11.80
C ASP A 133 -5.83 -0.10 10.85
N GLU A 134 -5.24 -0.07 9.66
CA GLU A 134 -5.62 0.89 8.61
C GLU A 134 -6.70 0.28 7.72
N ASP A 135 -7.47 1.14 7.10
CA ASP A 135 -8.47 0.72 6.11
C ASP A 135 -8.10 1.20 4.72
#